data_76f3fb28e2982b4b57bbb42b591d4df0
#
_entry.id   76f3fb28e2982b4b57bbb42b591d4df0
#
_cell.length_a   1.000
_cell.length_b   1.000
_cell.length_c   1.000
_cell.angle_alpha   90.00
_cell.angle_beta   90.00
_cell.angle_gamma   90.00
#
_symmetry.space_group_name_H-M   'P 1'
#
loop_
_entity.id
_entity.type
_entity.pdbx_description
1 polymer ?
#
loop_
_entity_poly.entity_id
_entity_poly.type
_entity_poly.pdbx_seq_one_letter_code
_entity_poly.pdbx_strand_id
1 'polypeptide(L)'
;MKKLGLSIVCVLVILFFFMGTAIAKDRVVVYTSLETEETVDYLKLAKEELPDLDIQAIRLSTGELGARMLAEKDNPQADCIWGWAVTNTSEFVPKGMLVPYKPKGWEKIPDNFKDPEGYWTAIDLYAAAFVGNTKVLEKDNLAMPKSWNDLLNPAYQGKLIMPNPASSGTGFLQVASLLVMLDPDYKNKPIEENKAWDFLKKLDKNMGQYIKSGSKPAKLTASGEYAVGCSFAFVYSSLKKKGSPVVMALPEEGVGFELEVNSLLKGARNEEAAKKFLDWAISKSAMERYATFKLGVAYPGVPGPKDLPALETIKLAPMDFPWQSENRAKILEVWSKLFLR
;
A
#
# COMPACT_ATOMS: atom_id res chain seq x y z
N MET A 1 -62.39 -69.10 26.93
CA MET A 1 -62.19 -68.11 25.88
C MET A 1 -61.34 -67.01 26.53
N LYS A 2 -60.05 -67.00 26.22
CA LYS A 2 -59.06 -66.11 26.82
C LYS A 2 -58.86 -64.90 25.96
N LYS A 3 -59.02 -63.66 26.51
CA LYS A 3 -58.70 -62.40 25.83
C LYS A 3 -57.22 -62.11 26.01
N LEU A 4 -56.51 -61.98 24.90
CA LEU A 4 -55.11 -61.59 24.88
C LEU A 4 -55.05 -60.07 24.83
N GLY A 5 -54.49 -59.42 25.88
CA GLY A 5 -54.26 -57.98 25.93
C GLY A 5 -52.90 -57.67 25.33
N LEU A 6 -52.90 -56.85 24.29
CA LEU A 6 -51.70 -56.35 23.60
C LEU A 6 -51.25 -55.03 24.26
N SER A 7 -50.20 -55.10 25.05
CA SER A 7 -49.59 -53.92 25.63
C SER A 7 -48.63 -53.25 24.63
N ILE A 8 -48.98 -52.06 24.15
CA ILE A 8 -48.12 -51.23 23.29
C ILE A 8 -47.21 -50.47 24.22
N VAL A 9 -45.90 -50.78 24.20
CA VAL A 9 -44.87 -50.03 24.85
C VAL A 9 -44.44 -48.93 23.87
N CYS A 10 -44.82 -47.66 24.16
CA CYS A 10 -44.32 -46.50 23.45
C CYS A 10 -42.89 -46.20 23.93
N VAL A 11 -41.88 -46.52 23.12
CA VAL A 11 -40.52 -46.07 23.32
C VAL A 11 -40.41 -44.66 22.74
N LEU A 12 -40.40 -43.64 23.60
CA LEU A 12 -40.08 -42.25 23.25
C LEU A 12 -38.56 -42.15 23.03
N VAL A 13 -38.13 -42.18 21.77
CA VAL A 13 -36.77 -41.84 21.39
C VAL A 13 -36.64 -40.30 21.40
N ILE A 14 -36.06 -39.76 22.46
CA ILE A 14 -35.66 -38.32 22.53
C ILE A 14 -34.42 -38.16 21.67
N LEU A 15 -34.60 -37.75 20.42
CA LEU A 15 -33.53 -37.25 19.57
C LEU A 15 -33.11 -35.87 20.08
N PHE A 16 -32.04 -35.83 20.87
CA PHE A 16 -31.32 -34.59 21.12
C PHE A 16 -30.68 -34.14 19.80
N PHE A 17 -31.37 -33.28 19.07
CA PHE A 17 -30.74 -32.47 18.04
C PHE A 17 -29.74 -31.51 18.74
N PHE A 18 -28.47 -31.88 18.75
CA PHE A 18 -27.39 -30.88 18.90
C PHE A 18 -27.47 -29.96 17.69
N MET A 19 -28.34 -28.95 17.73
CA MET A 19 -28.18 -27.78 16.89
C MET A 19 -26.91 -27.10 17.37
N GLY A 20 -25.79 -27.47 16.77
CA GLY A 20 -24.61 -26.65 16.82
C GLY A 20 -25.01 -25.28 16.26
N THR A 21 -25.17 -24.30 17.15
CA THR A 21 -25.30 -22.91 16.76
C THR A 21 -24.03 -22.56 16.00
N ALA A 22 -24.07 -22.59 14.67
CA ALA A 22 -23.05 -21.96 13.86
C ALA A 22 -23.07 -20.47 14.30
N ILE A 23 -22.14 -20.08 15.15
CA ILE A 23 -21.95 -18.68 15.50
C ILE A 23 -21.61 -17.99 14.19
N ALA A 24 -22.52 -17.13 13.71
CA ALA A 24 -22.24 -16.33 12.54
C ALA A 24 -20.99 -15.48 12.85
N LYS A 25 -19.98 -15.55 11.98
CA LYS A 25 -18.77 -14.76 12.15
C LYS A 25 -19.11 -13.28 12.02
N ASP A 26 -18.49 -12.46 12.87
CA ASP A 26 -18.58 -11.01 12.72
C ASP A 26 -17.95 -10.61 11.39
N ARG A 27 -18.70 -9.94 10.54
CA ARG A 27 -18.21 -9.51 9.23
C ARG A 27 -17.44 -8.19 9.37
N VAL A 28 -16.30 -8.08 8.67
CA VAL A 28 -15.59 -6.82 8.49
C VAL A 28 -15.22 -6.62 7.02
N VAL A 29 -15.54 -5.44 6.48
CA VAL A 29 -15.14 -5.04 5.13
C VAL A 29 -13.95 -4.09 5.23
N VAL A 30 -12.85 -4.48 4.61
CA VAL A 30 -11.56 -3.80 4.69
C VAL A 30 -11.17 -3.26 3.34
N TYR A 31 -10.90 -1.96 3.24
CA TYR A 31 -10.33 -1.34 2.05
C TYR A 31 -8.81 -1.33 2.13
N THR A 32 -8.14 -1.71 1.01
CA THR A 32 -6.68 -1.80 0.99
C THR A 32 -6.10 -1.39 -0.37
N SER A 33 -4.88 -0.81 -0.34
CA SER A 33 -4.05 -0.61 -1.54
C SER A 33 -2.81 -1.49 -1.56
N LEU A 34 -2.64 -2.38 -0.60
CA LEU A 34 -1.60 -3.41 -0.58
C LEU A 34 -1.63 -4.23 -1.88
N GLU A 35 -0.50 -4.75 -2.32
CA GLU A 35 -0.46 -5.57 -3.53
C GLU A 35 -1.17 -6.91 -3.30
N THR A 36 -1.71 -7.49 -4.37
CA THR A 36 -2.54 -8.72 -4.27
C THR A 36 -1.78 -9.88 -3.64
N GLU A 37 -0.49 -10.05 -3.98
CA GLU A 37 0.33 -11.15 -3.45
C GLU A 37 0.45 -11.08 -1.92
N GLU A 38 0.80 -9.90 -1.40
CA GLU A 38 0.93 -9.68 0.04
C GLU A 38 -0.42 -9.74 0.75
N THR A 39 -1.47 -9.16 0.17
CA THR A 39 -2.83 -9.20 0.74
C THR A 39 -3.31 -10.62 0.94
N VAL A 40 -3.10 -11.52 -0.04
CA VAL A 40 -3.48 -12.94 0.05
C VAL A 40 -2.71 -13.63 1.17
N ASP A 41 -1.40 -13.39 1.29
CA ASP A 41 -0.57 -14.01 2.31
C ASP A 41 -0.91 -13.51 3.72
N TYR A 42 -1.12 -12.20 3.87
CA TYR A 42 -1.49 -11.59 5.15
C TYR A 42 -2.89 -12.03 5.61
N LEU A 43 -3.87 -12.11 4.70
CA LEU A 43 -5.22 -12.59 5.02
C LEU A 43 -5.24 -14.05 5.43
N LYS A 44 -4.30 -14.86 4.97
CA LYS A 44 -4.16 -16.24 5.45
C LYS A 44 -3.86 -16.25 6.94
N LEU A 45 -2.86 -15.48 7.38
CA LEU A 45 -2.53 -15.34 8.80
C LEU A 45 -3.69 -14.72 9.59
N ALA A 46 -4.32 -13.65 9.05
CA ALA A 46 -5.45 -13.01 9.71
C ALA A 46 -6.59 -13.99 10.00
N LYS A 47 -6.93 -14.87 9.05
CA LYS A 47 -7.99 -15.87 9.21
C LYS A 47 -7.63 -16.97 10.20
N GLU A 48 -6.34 -17.28 10.35
CA GLU A 48 -5.84 -18.24 11.36
C GLU A 48 -5.92 -17.64 12.77
N GLU A 49 -5.57 -16.36 12.94
CA GLU A 49 -5.52 -15.66 14.22
C GLU A 49 -6.85 -15.02 14.64
N LEU A 50 -7.74 -14.75 13.68
CA LEU A 50 -9.07 -14.16 13.90
C LEU A 50 -10.17 -15.09 13.36
N PRO A 51 -10.31 -16.33 13.89
CA PRO A 51 -11.24 -17.32 13.33
C PRO A 51 -12.71 -16.89 13.39
N ASP A 52 -13.05 -15.96 14.30
CA ASP A 52 -14.39 -15.43 14.52
C ASP A 52 -14.76 -14.28 13.57
N LEU A 53 -13.80 -13.77 12.76
CA LEU A 53 -14.07 -12.73 11.77
C LEU A 53 -14.25 -13.31 10.36
N ASP A 54 -15.26 -12.80 9.64
CA ASP A 54 -15.37 -12.92 8.19
C ASP A 54 -14.76 -11.67 7.54
N ILE A 55 -13.48 -11.76 7.18
CA ILE A 55 -12.70 -10.63 6.65
C ILE A 55 -12.87 -10.55 5.14
N GLN A 56 -13.46 -9.46 4.66
CA GLN A 56 -13.67 -9.17 3.25
C GLN A 56 -12.79 -7.99 2.82
N ALA A 57 -11.64 -8.28 2.22
CA ALA A 57 -10.72 -7.25 1.72
C ALA A 57 -11.08 -6.86 0.28
N ILE A 58 -11.24 -5.56 0.03
CA ILE A 58 -11.45 -4.97 -1.29
C ILE A 58 -10.24 -4.14 -1.64
N ARG A 59 -9.49 -4.62 -2.64
CA ARG A 59 -8.24 -4.01 -3.09
C ARG A 59 -8.47 -3.08 -4.27
N LEU A 60 -7.98 -1.84 -4.17
CA LEU A 60 -7.91 -0.86 -5.26
C LEU A 60 -6.53 -0.20 -5.28
N SER A 61 -6.15 0.45 -6.38
CA SER A 61 -4.98 1.32 -6.39
C SER A 61 -5.24 2.56 -5.53
N THR A 62 -4.18 3.14 -4.96
CA THR A 62 -4.28 4.18 -3.92
C THR A 62 -5.21 5.34 -4.29
N GLY A 63 -5.07 5.89 -5.50
CA GLY A 63 -5.94 6.99 -5.96
C GLY A 63 -7.38 6.56 -6.25
N GLU A 64 -7.57 5.33 -6.77
CA GLU A 64 -8.92 4.78 -7.00
C GLU A 64 -9.65 4.51 -5.68
N LEU A 65 -8.92 4.05 -4.67
CA LEU A 65 -9.46 3.84 -3.33
C LEU A 65 -9.96 5.17 -2.73
N GLY A 66 -9.15 6.23 -2.83
CA GLY A 66 -9.53 7.56 -2.38
C GLY A 66 -10.77 8.10 -3.10
N ALA A 67 -10.83 7.98 -4.43
CA ALA A 67 -11.99 8.40 -5.22
C ALA A 67 -13.26 7.62 -4.84
N ARG A 68 -13.13 6.31 -4.62
CA ARG A 68 -14.24 5.46 -4.18
C ARG A 68 -14.74 5.87 -2.79
N MET A 69 -13.85 6.05 -1.82
CA MET A 69 -14.23 6.47 -0.47
C MET A 69 -14.93 7.85 -0.48
N LEU A 70 -14.45 8.81 -1.29
CA LEU A 70 -15.12 10.10 -1.46
C LEU A 70 -16.53 9.96 -2.03
N ALA A 71 -16.72 9.08 -3.00
CA ALA A 71 -18.05 8.81 -3.56
C ALA A 71 -19.00 8.14 -2.55
N GLU A 72 -18.45 7.37 -1.61
CA GLU A 72 -19.19 6.64 -0.57
C GLU A 72 -19.28 7.40 0.77
N LYS A 73 -18.81 8.67 0.85
CA LYS A 73 -18.65 9.42 2.11
C LYS A 73 -19.90 9.45 3.00
N ASP A 74 -21.10 9.52 2.39
CA ASP A 74 -22.37 9.59 3.11
C ASP A 74 -22.96 8.19 3.41
N ASN A 75 -22.39 7.12 2.83
CA ASN A 75 -22.79 5.73 3.05
C ASN A 75 -21.59 4.79 2.85
N PRO A 76 -20.63 4.75 3.79
CA PRO A 76 -19.45 3.94 3.68
C PRO A 76 -19.76 2.45 3.46
N GLN A 77 -19.01 1.82 2.54
CA GLN A 77 -19.17 0.40 2.21
C GLN A 77 -18.09 -0.46 2.85
N ALA A 78 -17.10 0.15 3.49
CA ALA A 78 -16.07 -0.51 4.28
C ALA A 78 -16.12 -0.03 5.73
N ASP A 79 -15.54 -0.84 6.61
CA ASP A 79 -15.47 -0.57 8.05
C ASP A 79 -14.11 0.05 8.44
N CYS A 80 -13.03 -0.34 7.76
CA CYS A 80 -11.70 0.19 8.03
C CYS A 80 -10.81 0.19 6.77
N ILE A 81 -9.68 0.88 6.89
CA ILE A 81 -8.60 0.92 5.92
C ILE A 81 -7.44 0.08 6.46
N TRP A 82 -6.76 -0.64 5.58
CA TRP A 82 -5.59 -1.45 5.88
C TRP A 82 -4.52 -1.27 4.82
N GLY A 83 -3.38 -0.70 5.20
CA GLY A 83 -2.26 -0.48 4.28
C GLY A 83 -2.60 0.49 3.14
N TRP A 84 -2.94 1.75 3.48
CA TRP A 84 -3.13 2.83 2.52
C TRP A 84 -2.08 3.93 2.77
N ALA A 85 -1.68 4.64 1.72
CA ALA A 85 -0.66 5.68 1.82
C ALA A 85 -1.01 6.76 2.85
N VAL A 86 -0.08 7.12 3.74
CA VAL A 86 -0.31 8.13 4.78
C VAL A 86 -0.67 9.49 4.19
N THR A 87 -0.08 9.86 3.05
CA THR A 87 -0.40 11.12 2.35
C THR A 87 -1.85 11.19 1.89
N ASN A 88 -2.46 10.05 1.52
CA ASN A 88 -3.88 9.98 1.22
C ASN A 88 -4.72 9.96 2.50
N THR A 89 -4.33 9.16 3.50
CA THR A 89 -5.07 9.01 4.75
C THR A 89 -5.18 10.35 5.48
N SER A 90 -4.07 11.10 5.58
CA SER A 90 -4.05 12.42 6.21
C SER A 90 -4.94 13.44 5.51
N GLU A 91 -5.13 13.35 4.20
CA GLU A 91 -6.09 14.18 3.45
C GLU A 91 -7.55 13.95 3.90
N PHE A 92 -7.87 12.74 4.42
CA PHE A 92 -9.22 12.38 4.83
C PHE A 92 -9.56 12.76 6.28
N VAL A 93 -8.56 13.05 7.11
CA VAL A 93 -8.75 13.51 8.49
C VAL A 93 -9.58 14.82 8.54
N PRO A 94 -9.18 15.92 7.86
CA PRO A 94 -9.94 17.16 7.89
C PRO A 94 -11.31 17.07 7.21
N LYS A 95 -11.54 16.05 6.39
CA LYS A 95 -12.85 15.78 5.77
C LYS A 95 -13.81 15.06 6.74
N GLY A 96 -13.34 14.72 7.95
CA GLY A 96 -14.15 14.04 8.97
C GLY A 96 -14.60 12.64 8.55
N MET A 97 -13.83 11.95 7.71
CA MET A 97 -14.13 10.61 7.21
C MET A 97 -13.51 9.49 8.03
N LEU A 98 -12.61 9.82 8.96
CA LEU A 98 -11.92 8.88 9.83
C LEU A 98 -12.33 9.11 11.29
N VAL A 99 -12.21 8.07 12.11
CA VAL A 99 -12.45 8.09 13.55
C VAL A 99 -11.15 7.77 14.27
N PRO A 100 -10.77 8.54 15.31
CA PRO A 100 -9.62 8.20 16.13
C PRO A 100 -9.79 6.83 16.77
N TYR A 101 -8.81 5.96 16.57
CA TYR A 101 -8.74 4.67 17.22
C TYR A 101 -7.27 4.30 17.48
N LYS A 102 -6.94 3.99 18.72
CA LYS A 102 -5.62 3.51 19.13
C LYS A 102 -5.70 1.99 19.34
N PRO A 103 -5.26 1.18 18.36
CA PRO A 103 -5.32 -0.28 18.46
C PRO A 103 -4.52 -0.83 19.64
N LYS A 104 -4.83 -2.03 20.12
CA LYS A 104 -4.05 -2.70 21.17
C LYS A 104 -2.60 -2.86 20.76
N GLY A 105 -1.68 -2.37 21.58
CA GLY A 105 -0.25 -2.35 21.28
C GLY A 105 0.22 -1.07 20.56
N TRP A 106 -0.67 -0.08 20.37
CA TRP A 106 -0.36 1.21 19.75
C TRP A 106 0.82 1.92 20.43
N GLU A 107 1.00 1.75 21.74
CA GLU A 107 2.12 2.30 22.50
C GLU A 107 3.49 1.74 22.08
N LYS A 108 3.53 0.58 21.45
CA LYS A 108 4.77 -0.06 20.95
C LYS A 108 5.20 0.47 19.58
N ILE A 109 4.28 1.13 18.87
CA ILE A 109 4.58 1.72 17.57
C ILE A 109 5.32 3.05 17.80
N PRO A 110 6.47 3.29 17.14
CA PRO A 110 7.21 4.54 17.28
C PRO A 110 6.38 5.75 16.85
N ASP A 111 6.64 6.92 17.47
CA ASP A 111 5.82 8.12 17.25
C ASP A 111 5.81 8.63 15.80
N ASN A 112 6.90 8.42 15.05
CA ASN A 112 6.97 8.75 13.62
C ASN A 112 6.18 7.80 12.71
N PHE A 113 5.59 6.72 13.25
CA PHE A 113 4.75 5.74 12.56
C PHE A 113 3.29 5.78 12.99
N LYS A 114 2.84 6.82 13.67
CA LYS A 114 1.46 6.93 14.14
C LYS A 114 1.01 8.38 14.28
N ASP A 115 -0.27 8.59 14.11
CA ASP A 115 -0.90 9.87 14.40
C ASP A 115 -1.13 10.02 15.92
N PRO A 116 -0.71 11.11 16.56
CA PRO A 116 -0.83 11.26 18.01
C PRO A 116 -2.28 11.24 18.50
N GLU A 117 -3.23 11.68 17.67
CA GLU A 117 -4.66 11.63 17.97
C GLU A 117 -5.28 10.26 17.67
N GLY A 118 -4.59 9.39 16.90
CA GLY A 118 -5.02 8.04 16.58
C GLY A 118 -5.85 7.91 15.30
N TYR A 119 -5.82 8.90 14.41
CA TYR A 119 -6.52 8.79 13.13
C TYR A 119 -5.91 7.73 12.22
N TRP A 120 -4.61 7.45 12.36
CA TRP A 120 -3.94 6.39 11.63
C TRP A 120 -2.77 5.77 12.43
N THR A 121 -2.44 4.54 12.08
CA THR A 121 -1.27 3.82 12.59
C THR A 121 -0.60 3.08 11.44
N ALA A 122 0.69 3.31 11.22
CA ALA A 122 1.44 2.64 10.17
C ALA A 122 1.68 1.16 10.49
N ILE A 123 1.76 0.37 9.44
CA ILE A 123 2.19 -1.03 9.49
C ILE A 123 3.59 -1.21 8.92
N ASP A 124 3.94 -0.46 7.89
CA ASP A 124 5.22 -0.58 7.21
C ASP A 124 5.61 0.70 6.47
N LEU A 125 6.79 0.62 5.87
CA LEU A 125 7.37 1.58 4.95
C LEU A 125 7.72 0.87 3.64
N TYR A 126 7.28 1.43 2.51
CA TYR A 126 7.75 1.01 1.21
C TYR A 126 8.53 2.12 0.51
N ALA A 127 9.53 1.74 -0.28
CA ALA A 127 10.48 2.66 -0.88
C ALA A 127 10.46 2.56 -2.41
N ALA A 128 10.54 3.73 -3.08
CA ALA A 128 10.69 3.81 -4.53
C ALA A 128 11.98 3.12 -4.99
N ALA A 129 11.93 2.48 -6.16
CA ALA A 129 13.08 1.84 -6.76
C ALA A 129 12.99 1.89 -8.29
N PHE A 130 14.13 1.93 -8.94
CA PHE A 130 14.25 1.64 -10.37
C PHE A 130 14.45 0.14 -10.56
N VAL A 131 13.68 -0.45 -11.44
CA VAL A 131 13.80 -1.85 -11.82
C VAL A 131 14.18 -1.92 -13.29
N GLY A 132 15.36 -2.47 -13.59
CA GLY A 132 15.88 -2.62 -14.95
C GLY A 132 15.79 -4.06 -15.44
N ASN A 133 15.51 -4.28 -16.73
CA ASN A 133 15.62 -5.59 -17.34
C ASN A 133 17.03 -5.79 -17.86
N THR A 134 17.77 -6.75 -17.29
CA THR A 134 19.19 -6.98 -17.63
C THR A 134 19.42 -7.31 -19.11
N LYS A 135 18.50 -8.06 -19.75
CA LYS A 135 18.60 -8.43 -21.16
C LYS A 135 18.35 -7.25 -22.10
N VAL A 136 17.36 -6.37 -21.76
CA VAL A 136 17.07 -5.19 -22.54
C VAL A 136 18.19 -4.16 -22.39
N LEU A 137 18.69 -3.95 -21.16
CA LEU A 137 19.81 -3.04 -20.90
C LEU A 137 21.05 -3.46 -21.70
N GLU A 138 21.40 -4.76 -21.66
CA GLU A 138 22.54 -5.32 -22.44
C GLU A 138 22.33 -5.15 -23.94
N LYS A 139 21.17 -5.57 -24.47
CA LYS A 139 20.84 -5.47 -25.91
C LYS A 139 20.94 -4.05 -26.45
N ASP A 140 20.46 -3.08 -25.65
CA ASP A 140 20.38 -1.68 -26.05
C ASP A 140 21.64 -0.88 -25.64
N ASN A 141 22.64 -1.55 -25.07
CA ASN A 141 23.89 -0.96 -24.53
C ASN A 141 23.60 0.18 -23.54
N LEU A 142 22.66 -0.04 -22.62
CA LEU A 142 22.25 0.91 -21.58
C LEU A 142 22.81 0.49 -20.22
N ALA A 143 23.33 1.46 -19.46
CA ALA A 143 23.67 1.23 -18.06
C ALA A 143 22.40 1.12 -17.19
N MET A 144 22.45 0.43 -16.06
CA MET A 144 21.40 0.54 -15.05
C MET A 144 21.47 1.93 -14.39
N PRO A 145 20.39 2.76 -14.43
CA PRO A 145 20.40 4.08 -13.81
C PRO A 145 20.47 3.94 -12.28
N LYS A 146 21.29 4.79 -11.64
CA LYS A 146 21.46 4.85 -10.19
C LYS A 146 20.86 6.12 -9.58
N SER A 147 20.56 7.09 -10.42
CA SER A 147 20.07 8.41 -10.01
C SER A 147 18.87 8.82 -10.88
N TRP A 148 18.07 9.74 -10.38
CA TRP A 148 17.03 10.39 -11.18
C TRP A 148 17.65 11.13 -12.39
N ASN A 149 18.84 11.71 -12.22
CA ASN A 149 19.54 12.40 -13.30
C ASN A 149 19.97 11.45 -14.42
N ASP A 150 20.32 10.19 -14.11
CA ASP A 150 20.68 9.20 -15.15
C ASP A 150 19.50 8.92 -16.09
N LEU A 151 18.28 8.99 -15.58
CA LEU A 151 17.06 8.78 -16.39
C LEU A 151 16.84 9.90 -17.42
N LEU A 152 17.53 11.04 -17.31
CA LEU A 152 17.48 12.12 -18.31
C LEU A 152 18.32 11.84 -19.54
N ASN A 153 19.17 10.80 -19.53
CA ASN A 153 19.98 10.46 -20.70
C ASN A 153 19.08 10.10 -21.90
N PRO A 154 19.22 10.78 -23.05
CA PRO A 154 18.40 10.52 -24.25
C PRO A 154 18.41 9.07 -24.76
N ALA A 155 19.43 8.28 -24.39
CA ALA A 155 19.48 6.86 -24.74
C ALA A 155 18.30 6.05 -24.15
N TYR A 156 17.62 6.57 -23.13
CA TYR A 156 16.40 5.95 -22.55
C TYR A 156 15.11 6.41 -23.22
N GLN A 157 15.15 7.23 -24.28
CA GLN A 157 13.94 7.76 -24.91
C GLN A 157 12.95 6.65 -25.30
N GLY A 158 11.72 6.75 -24.74
CA GLY A 158 10.65 5.77 -24.94
C GLY A 158 10.82 4.44 -24.18
N LYS A 159 11.91 4.27 -23.42
CA LYS A 159 12.29 3.02 -22.74
C LYS A 159 12.00 3.00 -21.24
N LEU A 160 11.52 4.12 -20.71
CA LEU A 160 11.14 4.26 -19.31
C LEU A 160 9.63 4.12 -19.14
N ILE A 161 9.21 3.57 -18.02
CA ILE A 161 7.81 3.50 -17.62
C ILE A 161 7.65 3.86 -16.14
N MET A 162 6.61 4.64 -15.82
CA MET A 162 6.37 5.15 -14.47
C MET A 162 4.88 5.04 -14.11
N PRO A 163 4.51 4.87 -12.82
CA PRO A 163 3.13 4.95 -12.40
C PRO A 163 2.58 6.38 -12.53
N ASN A 164 1.31 6.52 -12.91
CA ASN A 164 0.63 7.81 -12.90
C ASN A 164 0.33 8.24 -11.45
N PRO A 165 0.78 9.41 -10.98
CA PRO A 165 0.59 9.86 -9.60
C PRO A 165 -0.88 10.07 -9.20
N ALA A 166 -1.78 10.31 -10.15
CA ALA A 166 -3.20 10.47 -9.83
C ALA A 166 -3.87 9.17 -9.40
N SER A 167 -3.42 8.02 -9.94
CA SER A 167 -4.01 6.70 -9.65
C SER A 167 -3.17 5.84 -8.71
N SER A 168 -1.85 6.09 -8.63
CA SER A 168 -0.89 5.28 -7.91
C SER A 168 -0.22 6.05 -6.77
N GLY A 169 -0.24 5.49 -5.56
CA GLY A 169 0.54 6.01 -4.44
C GLY A 169 2.04 6.03 -4.73
N THR A 170 2.57 4.99 -5.40
CA THR A 170 3.97 4.95 -5.84
C THR A 170 4.30 6.06 -6.84
N GLY A 171 3.40 6.36 -7.78
CA GLY A 171 3.58 7.49 -8.69
C GLY A 171 3.58 8.82 -7.95
N PHE A 172 2.64 8.99 -7.01
CA PHE A 172 2.55 10.19 -6.20
C PHE A 172 3.79 10.40 -5.33
N LEU A 173 4.23 9.39 -4.59
CA LEU A 173 5.43 9.49 -3.75
C LEU A 173 6.69 9.87 -4.56
N GLN A 174 6.84 9.34 -5.79
CA GLN A 174 7.98 9.66 -6.64
C GLN A 174 7.97 11.13 -7.07
N VAL A 175 6.83 11.65 -7.51
CA VAL A 175 6.68 13.07 -7.85
C VAL A 175 6.85 13.95 -6.61
N ALA A 176 6.17 13.63 -5.52
CA ALA A 176 6.19 14.42 -4.30
C ALA A 176 7.58 14.45 -3.64
N SER A 177 8.34 13.34 -3.68
CA SER A 177 9.72 13.33 -3.20
C SER A 177 10.64 14.24 -4.03
N LEU A 178 10.47 14.25 -5.36
CA LEU A 178 11.22 15.15 -6.23
C LEU A 178 10.88 16.61 -5.99
N LEU A 179 9.61 16.96 -5.74
CA LEU A 179 9.21 18.33 -5.39
C LEU A 179 9.92 18.84 -4.13
N VAL A 180 10.09 17.98 -3.13
CA VAL A 180 10.78 18.33 -1.88
C VAL A 180 12.29 18.33 -2.06
N MET A 181 12.86 17.35 -2.76
CA MET A 181 14.33 17.21 -2.91
C MET A 181 14.96 18.26 -3.83
N LEU A 182 14.28 18.59 -4.94
CA LEU A 182 14.87 19.45 -5.98
C LEU A 182 14.58 20.93 -5.77
N ASP A 183 13.69 21.28 -4.86
CA ASP A 183 13.41 22.69 -4.51
C ASP A 183 13.39 22.89 -3.00
N PRO A 184 14.51 23.29 -2.38
CA PRO A 184 14.57 23.51 -0.92
C PRO A 184 13.57 24.56 -0.40
N ASP A 185 13.08 25.44 -1.28
CA ASP A 185 12.11 26.48 -0.97
C ASP A 185 10.66 26.10 -1.29
N TYR A 186 10.38 24.79 -1.41
CA TYR A 186 9.09 24.26 -1.85
C TYR A 186 7.89 24.72 -1.00
N LYS A 187 8.09 25.06 0.28
CA LYS A 187 7.02 25.51 1.19
C LYS A 187 6.59 26.95 0.98
N ASN A 188 7.49 27.79 0.46
CA ASN A 188 7.33 29.26 0.42
C ASN A 188 6.90 29.78 -0.95
N LYS A 189 6.49 28.91 -1.86
CA LYS A 189 6.10 29.27 -3.22
C LYS A 189 4.87 28.49 -3.70
N PRO A 190 4.18 28.97 -4.73
CA PRO A 190 3.14 28.19 -5.40
C PRO A 190 3.69 26.87 -5.94
N ILE A 191 2.87 25.82 -5.88
CA ILE A 191 3.24 24.47 -6.37
C ILE A 191 3.70 24.51 -7.84
N GLU A 192 3.07 25.36 -8.66
CA GLU A 192 3.37 25.53 -10.09
C GLU A 192 4.80 26.06 -10.36
N GLU A 193 5.39 26.77 -9.39
CA GLU A 193 6.72 27.36 -9.49
C GLU A 193 7.83 26.45 -8.95
N ASN A 194 7.50 25.24 -8.50
CA ASN A 194 8.48 24.29 -8.00
C ASN A 194 9.44 23.85 -9.12
N LYS A 195 10.75 23.93 -8.85
CA LYS A 195 11.80 23.60 -9.82
C LYS A 195 11.79 22.16 -10.32
N ALA A 196 11.22 21.25 -9.54
CA ALA A 196 11.12 19.85 -9.94
C ALA A 196 10.25 19.64 -11.19
N TRP A 197 9.32 20.55 -11.51
CA TRP A 197 8.53 20.45 -12.74
C TRP A 197 9.37 20.55 -14.00
N ASP A 198 10.42 21.36 -14.01
CA ASP A 198 11.34 21.45 -15.15
C ASP A 198 12.19 20.20 -15.29
N PHE A 199 12.57 19.58 -14.18
CA PHE A 199 13.19 18.26 -14.18
C PHE A 199 12.23 17.18 -14.74
N LEU A 200 10.99 17.16 -14.26
CA LEU A 200 9.96 16.19 -14.70
C LEU A 200 9.61 16.36 -16.18
N LYS A 201 9.58 17.59 -16.72
CA LYS A 201 9.41 17.84 -18.17
C LYS A 201 10.57 17.28 -19.00
N LYS A 202 11.80 17.29 -18.47
CA LYS A 202 12.94 16.64 -19.12
C LYS A 202 12.83 15.14 -19.08
N LEU A 203 12.44 14.59 -17.93
CA LEU A 203 12.23 13.15 -17.74
C LEU A 203 11.10 12.61 -18.63
N ASP A 204 10.02 13.37 -18.82
CA ASP A 204 8.88 13.02 -19.67
C ASP A 204 9.29 12.71 -21.13
N LYS A 205 10.35 13.33 -21.64
CA LYS A 205 10.88 13.04 -23.00
C LYS A 205 11.37 11.60 -23.15
N ASN A 206 11.79 10.98 -22.07
CA ASN A 206 12.28 9.61 -22.04
C ASN A 206 11.21 8.60 -21.61
N MET A 207 10.06 9.07 -21.09
CA MET A 207 8.96 8.21 -20.71
C MET A 207 8.23 7.63 -21.92
N GLY A 208 8.11 6.31 -21.96
CA GLY A 208 7.27 5.63 -22.92
C GLY A 208 5.80 5.65 -22.50
N GLN A 209 5.53 5.53 -21.19
CA GLN A 209 4.17 5.52 -20.67
C GLN A 209 4.08 5.85 -19.18
N TYR A 210 2.97 6.50 -18.79
CA TYR A 210 2.46 6.55 -17.42
C TYR A 210 1.31 5.59 -17.24
N ILE A 211 1.36 4.72 -16.22
CA ILE A 211 0.42 3.62 -16.05
C ILE A 211 -0.25 3.64 -14.68
N LYS A 212 -1.45 3.08 -14.59
CA LYS A 212 -2.34 3.17 -13.42
C LYS A 212 -1.76 2.55 -12.13
N SER A 213 -1.08 1.41 -12.23
CA SER A 213 -0.61 0.61 -11.10
C SER A 213 0.84 0.90 -10.74
N GLY A 214 1.16 0.96 -9.44
CA GLY A 214 2.52 1.15 -8.93
C GLY A 214 3.48 0.00 -9.22
N SER A 215 2.98 -1.24 -9.22
CA SER A 215 3.78 -2.45 -9.47
C SER A 215 3.93 -2.82 -10.95
N LYS A 216 3.00 -2.36 -11.80
CA LYS A 216 2.98 -2.75 -13.21
C LYS A 216 4.19 -2.27 -14.01
N PRO A 217 4.81 -1.09 -13.77
CA PRO A 217 6.06 -0.71 -14.41
C PRO A 217 7.15 -1.76 -14.27
N ALA A 218 7.41 -2.25 -13.04
CA ALA A 218 8.40 -3.32 -12.84
C ALA A 218 8.01 -4.62 -13.55
N LYS A 219 6.73 -4.98 -13.58
CA LYS A 219 6.23 -6.20 -14.27
C LYS A 219 6.42 -6.12 -15.79
N LEU A 220 6.12 -4.96 -16.40
CA LEU A 220 6.34 -4.72 -17.84
C LEU A 220 7.84 -4.63 -18.19
N THR A 221 8.63 -4.09 -17.28
CA THR A 221 10.10 -4.15 -17.43
C THR A 221 10.61 -5.59 -17.35
N ALA A 222 10.11 -6.39 -16.42
CA ALA A 222 10.50 -7.80 -16.29
C ALA A 222 10.14 -8.62 -17.54
N SER A 223 9.04 -8.32 -18.24
CA SER A 223 8.68 -8.94 -19.53
C SER A 223 9.51 -8.45 -20.71
N GLY A 224 10.29 -7.38 -20.54
CA GLY A 224 11.16 -6.81 -21.60
C GLY A 224 10.48 -5.77 -22.49
N GLU A 225 9.31 -5.27 -22.12
CA GLU A 225 8.62 -4.20 -22.86
C GLU A 225 9.30 -2.84 -22.65
N TYR A 226 9.93 -2.63 -21.49
CA TYR A 226 10.69 -1.43 -21.14
C TYR A 226 12.05 -1.79 -20.60
N ALA A 227 13.03 -0.89 -20.77
CA ALA A 227 14.36 -1.08 -20.20
C ALA A 227 14.37 -0.85 -18.67
N VAL A 228 13.66 0.20 -18.22
CA VAL A 228 13.60 0.59 -16.81
C VAL A 228 12.19 0.99 -16.40
N GLY A 229 11.71 0.44 -15.30
CA GLY A 229 10.46 0.80 -14.64
C GLY A 229 10.71 1.50 -13.31
N CYS A 230 10.14 2.71 -13.14
CA CYS A 230 10.04 3.34 -11.82
C CYS A 230 8.94 2.63 -11.02
N SER A 231 9.29 1.97 -9.92
CA SER A 231 8.37 1.17 -9.11
C SER A 231 8.78 1.22 -7.62
N PHE A 232 8.74 0.13 -6.91
CA PHE A 232 9.18 0.03 -5.52
C PHE A 232 9.87 -1.32 -5.22
N ALA A 233 10.69 -1.33 -4.16
CA ALA A 233 11.64 -2.40 -3.88
C ALA A 233 11.02 -3.80 -3.72
N PHE A 234 9.84 -3.90 -3.09
CA PHE A 234 9.15 -5.18 -2.90
C PHE A 234 8.86 -5.90 -4.23
N VAL A 235 8.39 -5.17 -5.25
CA VAL A 235 8.05 -5.79 -6.54
C VAL A 235 9.28 -6.37 -7.22
N TYR A 236 10.43 -5.68 -7.11
CA TYR A 236 11.70 -6.25 -7.59
C TYR A 236 12.01 -7.59 -6.89
N SER A 237 11.92 -7.64 -5.55
CA SER A 237 12.16 -8.86 -4.78
C SER A 237 11.27 -10.01 -5.27
N SER A 238 9.96 -9.77 -5.41
CA SER A 238 9.00 -10.75 -5.93
C SER A 238 9.37 -11.25 -7.34
N LEU A 239 9.72 -10.35 -8.25
CA LEU A 239 10.11 -10.70 -9.63
C LEU A 239 11.43 -11.47 -9.66
N LYS A 240 12.40 -11.08 -8.82
CA LYS A 240 13.70 -11.77 -8.71
C LYS A 240 13.52 -13.20 -8.21
N LYS A 241 12.71 -13.41 -7.19
CA LYS A 241 12.37 -14.76 -6.66
C LYS A 241 11.70 -15.65 -7.71
N LYS A 242 10.96 -15.07 -8.66
CA LYS A 242 10.34 -15.77 -9.80
C LYS A 242 11.30 -16.01 -10.98
N GLY A 243 12.58 -15.63 -10.85
CA GLY A 243 13.60 -15.85 -11.89
C GLY A 243 13.56 -14.83 -13.04
N SER A 244 12.86 -13.70 -12.88
CA SER A 244 12.85 -12.65 -13.91
C SER A 244 14.25 -12.02 -14.07
N PRO A 245 14.64 -11.61 -15.30
CA PRO A 245 15.94 -11.01 -15.58
C PRO A 245 15.94 -9.52 -15.16
N VAL A 246 15.84 -9.26 -13.86
CA VAL A 246 15.73 -7.90 -13.32
C VAL A 246 16.87 -7.57 -12.37
N VAL A 247 17.23 -6.29 -12.35
CA VAL A 247 18.15 -5.64 -11.41
C VAL A 247 17.46 -4.43 -10.82
N MET A 248 17.83 -4.05 -9.59
CA MET A 248 17.27 -2.89 -8.90
C MET A 248 18.35 -1.87 -8.59
N ALA A 249 17.99 -0.60 -8.64
CA ALA A 249 18.74 0.50 -8.04
C ALA A 249 17.80 1.37 -7.20
N LEU A 250 18.34 1.91 -6.11
CA LEU A 250 17.73 2.93 -5.30
C LEU A 250 18.33 4.28 -5.69
N PRO A 251 17.54 5.36 -5.87
CA PRO A 251 18.05 6.67 -6.26
C PRO A 251 19.10 7.21 -5.28
N GLU A 252 20.28 7.56 -5.78
CA GLU A 252 21.42 8.04 -4.96
C GLU A 252 21.15 9.42 -4.33
N GLU A 253 20.30 10.25 -4.94
CA GLU A 253 19.89 11.56 -4.39
C GLU A 253 19.10 11.40 -3.09
N GLY A 254 18.36 10.35 -2.98
CA GLY A 254 17.52 9.99 -1.85
C GLY A 254 16.31 9.15 -2.32
N VAL A 255 16.02 8.14 -1.55
CA VAL A 255 14.93 7.21 -1.84
C VAL A 255 13.62 7.75 -1.31
N GLY A 256 12.70 8.14 -2.20
CA GLY A 256 11.33 8.47 -1.81
C GLY A 256 10.66 7.26 -1.17
N PHE A 257 9.95 7.49 -0.07
CA PHE A 257 9.25 6.44 0.65
C PHE A 257 7.86 6.90 1.08
N GLU A 258 7.01 5.95 1.44
CA GLU A 258 5.66 6.19 1.95
C GLU A 258 5.39 5.22 3.09
N LEU A 259 4.53 5.62 4.03
CA LEU A 259 4.00 4.74 5.06
C LEU A 259 2.68 4.14 4.58
N GLU A 260 2.50 2.85 4.79
CA GLU A 260 1.20 2.22 4.67
C GLU A 260 0.53 2.18 6.04
N VAL A 261 -0.64 2.79 6.14
CA VAL A 261 -1.31 3.02 7.43
C VAL A 261 -2.69 2.40 7.48
N ASN A 262 -3.14 2.16 8.68
CA ASN A 262 -4.48 1.66 9.02
C ASN A 262 -5.31 2.77 9.63
N SER A 263 -6.62 2.76 9.38
CA SER A 263 -7.56 3.74 9.95
C SER A 263 -8.95 3.15 10.12
N LEU A 264 -9.67 3.62 11.13
CA LEU A 264 -11.09 3.31 11.31
C LEU A 264 -11.93 4.31 10.50
N LEU A 265 -12.87 3.82 9.71
CA LEU A 265 -13.76 4.68 8.92
C LEU A 265 -14.91 5.20 9.76
N LYS A 266 -15.26 6.47 9.60
CA LYS A 266 -16.49 7.03 10.17
C LYS A 266 -17.70 6.42 9.48
N GLY A 267 -18.65 5.93 10.28
CA GLY A 267 -19.84 5.26 9.79
C GLY A 267 -19.64 3.79 9.44
N ALA A 268 -18.55 3.17 9.92
CA ALA A 268 -18.34 1.72 9.87
C ALA A 268 -19.57 0.99 10.38
N ARG A 269 -20.07 0.02 9.61
CA ARG A 269 -21.27 -0.76 9.97
C ARG A 269 -20.96 -1.82 11.03
N ASN A 270 -19.71 -2.29 11.05
CA ASN A 270 -19.22 -3.33 11.94
C ASN A 270 -17.99 -2.81 12.71
N GLU A 271 -18.17 -1.72 13.45
CA GLU A 271 -17.06 -1.00 14.11
C GLU A 271 -16.24 -1.90 15.06
N GLU A 272 -16.90 -2.75 15.85
CA GLU A 272 -16.20 -3.65 16.78
C GLU A 272 -15.39 -4.73 16.05
N ALA A 273 -15.89 -5.26 14.95
CA ALA A 273 -15.15 -6.17 14.08
C ALA A 273 -13.96 -5.47 13.40
N ALA A 274 -14.14 -4.21 12.98
CA ALA A 274 -13.07 -3.38 12.44
C ALA A 274 -11.97 -3.13 13.49
N LYS A 275 -12.33 -2.80 14.72
CA LYS A 275 -11.37 -2.62 15.82
C LYS A 275 -10.57 -3.89 16.10
N LYS A 276 -11.24 -5.07 16.15
CA LYS A 276 -10.54 -6.36 16.31
C LYS A 276 -9.53 -6.60 15.17
N PHE A 277 -9.92 -6.29 13.92
CA PHE A 277 -9.03 -6.42 12.78
C PHE A 277 -7.85 -5.43 12.87
N LEU A 278 -8.09 -4.17 13.24
CA LEU A 278 -7.06 -3.15 13.38
C LEU A 278 -6.08 -3.46 14.53
N ASP A 279 -6.56 -4.05 15.63
CA ASP A 279 -5.72 -4.56 16.73
C ASP A 279 -4.76 -5.64 16.22
N TRP A 280 -5.29 -6.59 15.44
CA TRP A 280 -4.47 -7.62 14.80
C TRP A 280 -3.48 -7.03 13.80
N ALA A 281 -3.90 -6.06 12.99
CA ALA A 281 -3.08 -5.50 11.93
C ALA A 281 -1.80 -4.78 12.42
N ILE A 282 -1.71 -4.43 13.70
CA ILE A 282 -0.48 -3.92 14.31
C ILE A 282 0.15 -4.89 15.32
N SER A 283 -0.34 -6.13 15.39
CA SER A 283 0.24 -7.16 16.25
C SER A 283 1.66 -7.53 15.78
N LYS A 284 2.46 -8.10 16.71
CA LYS A 284 3.80 -8.56 16.35
C LYS A 284 3.78 -9.62 15.26
N SER A 285 2.85 -10.56 15.29
CA SER A 285 2.70 -11.62 14.28
C SER A 285 2.38 -11.06 12.90
N ALA A 286 1.47 -10.08 12.82
CA ALA A 286 1.16 -9.38 11.57
C ALA A 286 2.40 -8.62 11.05
N MET A 287 3.12 -7.88 11.91
CA MET A 287 4.33 -7.13 11.54
C MET A 287 5.46 -8.06 11.06
N GLU A 288 5.67 -9.21 11.72
CA GLU A 288 6.62 -10.23 11.26
C GLU A 288 6.23 -10.78 9.88
N ARG A 289 4.94 -10.90 9.60
CA ARG A 289 4.44 -11.31 8.28
C ARG A 289 4.65 -10.20 7.24
N TYR A 290 4.37 -8.94 7.55
CA TYR A 290 4.64 -7.81 6.64
C TYR A 290 6.12 -7.70 6.31
N ALA A 291 7.01 -7.93 7.27
CA ALA A 291 8.45 -7.89 7.10
C ALA A 291 9.00 -8.94 6.11
N THR A 292 8.20 -9.93 5.68
CA THR A 292 8.60 -10.86 4.61
C THR A 292 8.57 -10.21 3.23
N PHE A 293 7.90 -9.06 3.09
CA PHE A 293 7.73 -8.29 1.86
C PHE A 293 8.32 -6.88 1.96
N LYS A 294 8.12 -6.21 3.09
CA LYS A 294 8.38 -4.77 3.25
C LYS A 294 9.79 -4.49 3.72
N LEU A 295 10.33 -3.37 3.24
CA LEU A 295 11.68 -2.92 3.55
C LEU A 295 11.87 -2.63 5.05
N GLY A 296 10.82 -2.14 5.69
CA GLY A 296 10.74 -1.91 7.12
C GLY A 296 9.29 -1.97 7.59
N VAL A 297 9.08 -2.36 8.83
CA VAL A 297 7.77 -2.40 9.48
C VAL A 297 7.74 -1.49 10.70
N ALA A 298 6.56 -1.03 11.06
CA ALA A 298 6.36 -0.09 12.16
C ALA A 298 6.46 -0.74 13.55
N TYR A 299 7.13 -1.88 13.68
CA TYR A 299 7.31 -2.58 14.96
C TYR A 299 8.81 -2.75 15.25
N PRO A 300 9.32 -2.23 16.38
CA PRO A 300 10.74 -2.28 16.69
C PRO A 300 11.30 -3.70 16.76
N GLY A 301 12.49 -3.90 16.18
CA GLY A 301 13.22 -5.17 16.27
C GLY A 301 12.75 -6.25 15.30
N VAL A 302 11.81 -5.96 14.39
CA VAL A 302 11.42 -6.87 13.31
C VAL A 302 12.26 -6.54 12.06
N PRO A 303 13.16 -7.44 11.61
CA PRO A 303 14.02 -7.17 10.46
C PRO A 303 13.25 -7.33 9.14
N GLY A 304 13.63 -6.54 8.14
CA GLY A 304 13.13 -6.68 6.76
C GLY A 304 13.67 -7.91 6.03
N PRO A 305 13.28 -8.12 4.75
CA PRO A 305 13.67 -9.26 3.96
C PRO A 305 15.19 -9.28 3.68
N LYS A 306 15.83 -10.44 3.72
CA LYS A 306 17.29 -10.60 3.48
C LYS A 306 17.75 -10.26 2.06
N ASP A 307 16.85 -10.25 1.10
CA ASP A 307 17.11 -9.95 -0.32
C ASP A 307 16.91 -8.48 -0.70
N LEU A 308 16.57 -7.64 0.28
CA LEU A 308 16.53 -6.20 0.16
C LEU A 308 17.58 -5.55 1.08
N PRO A 309 18.07 -4.33 0.76
CA PRO A 309 18.96 -3.60 1.65
C PRO A 309 18.31 -3.34 3.01
N ALA A 310 19.08 -3.37 4.08
CA ALA A 310 18.59 -2.98 5.39
C ALA A 310 18.22 -1.48 5.40
N LEU A 311 17.09 -1.13 6.01
CA LEU A 311 16.51 0.22 5.95
C LEU A 311 17.50 1.30 6.42
N GLU A 312 18.27 1.02 7.46
CA GLU A 312 19.29 1.90 8.03
C GLU A 312 20.49 2.18 7.10
N THR A 313 20.65 1.38 6.04
CA THR A 313 21.70 1.59 5.02
C THR A 313 21.22 2.45 3.85
N ILE A 314 19.94 2.80 3.82
CA ILE A 314 19.31 3.53 2.71
C ILE A 314 19.27 5.02 3.02
N LYS A 315 19.76 5.83 2.10
CA LYS A 315 19.58 7.28 2.15
C LYS A 315 18.13 7.61 1.77
N LEU A 316 17.26 7.76 2.75
CA LEU A 316 15.88 8.17 2.52
C LEU A 316 15.81 9.65 2.09
N ALA A 317 14.86 9.97 1.21
CA ALA A 317 14.54 11.35 0.85
C ALA A 317 13.92 12.10 2.05
N PRO A 318 14.10 13.42 2.16
CA PRO A 318 13.42 14.22 3.17
C PRO A 318 11.94 14.36 2.83
N MET A 319 11.13 13.37 3.24
CA MET A 319 9.68 13.39 3.00
C MET A 319 8.99 14.37 3.96
N ASP A 320 8.01 15.10 3.45
CA ASP A 320 7.16 16.01 4.23
C ASP A 320 5.69 15.59 4.04
N PHE A 321 5.28 14.53 4.73
CA PHE A 321 3.94 13.96 4.58
C PHE A 321 2.81 14.97 4.85
N PRO A 322 2.89 15.86 5.87
CA PRO A 322 1.87 16.88 6.06
C PRO A 322 1.74 17.81 4.84
N TRP A 323 2.84 18.41 4.38
CA TRP A 323 2.82 19.29 3.21
C TRP A 323 2.35 18.55 1.94
N GLN A 324 2.82 17.34 1.74
CA GLN A 324 2.45 16.51 0.58
C GLN A 324 0.96 16.16 0.58
N SER A 325 0.39 15.90 1.76
CA SER A 325 -1.03 15.61 1.94
C SER A 325 -1.89 16.85 1.69
N GLU A 326 -1.55 17.98 2.31
CA GLU A 326 -2.25 19.25 2.16
C GLU A 326 -2.27 19.74 0.71
N ASN A 327 -1.17 19.54 0.00
CA ASN A 327 -0.99 20.00 -1.38
C ASN A 327 -1.29 18.94 -2.44
N ARG A 328 -1.74 17.74 -2.04
CA ARG A 328 -1.95 16.60 -2.94
C ARG A 328 -2.81 16.95 -4.15
N ALA A 329 -3.96 17.55 -3.94
CA ALA A 329 -4.88 17.92 -5.02
C ALA A 329 -4.23 18.88 -6.02
N LYS A 330 -3.47 19.87 -5.52
CA LYS A 330 -2.79 20.85 -6.34
C LYS A 330 -1.61 20.25 -7.11
N ILE A 331 -0.83 19.39 -6.48
CA ILE A 331 0.26 18.63 -7.13
C ILE A 331 -0.31 17.82 -8.30
N LEU A 332 -1.42 17.13 -8.10
CA LEU A 332 -2.07 16.31 -9.14
C LEU A 332 -2.69 17.17 -10.25
N GLU A 333 -3.22 18.35 -9.93
CA GLU A 333 -3.71 19.31 -10.92
C GLU A 333 -2.57 19.78 -11.84
N VAL A 334 -1.44 20.20 -11.27
CA VAL A 334 -0.25 20.64 -12.03
C VAL A 334 0.29 19.49 -12.88
N TRP A 335 0.43 18.30 -12.29
CA TRP A 335 0.83 17.10 -13.01
C TRP A 335 -0.05 16.85 -14.25
N SER A 336 -1.37 16.86 -14.05
CA SER A 336 -2.33 16.60 -15.10
C SER A 336 -2.22 17.61 -16.26
N LYS A 337 -2.03 18.89 -15.93
CA LYS A 337 -1.84 19.95 -16.93
C LYS A 337 -0.56 19.79 -17.74
N LEU A 338 0.50 19.28 -17.13
CA LEU A 338 1.81 19.19 -17.75
C LEU A 338 2.01 17.88 -18.57
N PHE A 339 1.44 16.75 -18.13
CA PHE A 339 1.81 15.42 -18.60
C PHE A 339 0.66 14.55 -19.11
N LEU A 340 -0.61 14.85 -18.79
CA LEU A 340 -1.73 14.12 -19.37
C LEU A 340 -2.11 14.79 -20.70
N ARG A 341 -1.73 14.13 -21.79
CA ARG A 341 -2.10 14.48 -23.16
C ARG A 341 -3.31 13.67 -23.61
#